data_75acf9d50c3102d488aeb1a3256419c1
#
_entry.id   75acf9d50c3102d488aeb1a3256419c1
#
_cell.length_a   1.000
_cell.length_b   1.000
_cell.length_c   1.000
_cell.angle_alpha   90.00
_cell.angle_beta   90.00
_cell.angle_gamma   90.00
#
_symmetry.space_group_name_H-M   'P 1'
#
loop_
_entity.id
_entity.type
_entity.pdbx_description
1 polymer ?
#
loop_
_entity_poly.entity_id
_entity_poly.type
_entity_poly.pdbx_seq_one_letter_code
_entity_poly.pdbx_strand_id
1 'polypeptide(L)'
;KNEYPQLGGHYEVIHHSMLLQQLINDGKLIVNGGKFLGKKIVFHDPCYLGRGNDVYEAPRDVIKKLDAELFEMKRSRANGFCCGAGGAQMFKEPENGTKDINIERTEEILEAKPDYVAVGCPFCMTMLTDGVKNFNKEDSVKVLDIAELIEKANDL
;
A
#
# COMPACT_ATOMS: atom_id res chain seq x y z
N LYS A 1 -3.31 -16.94 -10.30
CA LYS A 1 -3.92 -16.51 -11.58
C LYS A 1 -3.18 -17.12 -12.76
N ASN A 2 -1.86 -17.05 -12.80
CA ASN A 2 -1.08 -17.42 -13.98
C ASN A 2 -0.47 -18.83 -13.89
N GLU A 3 -0.22 -19.36 -12.71
CA GLU A 3 0.43 -20.66 -12.47
C GLU A 3 -0.59 -21.79 -12.18
N TYR A 4 -1.61 -21.53 -11.38
CA TYR A 4 -2.61 -22.54 -10.99
C TYR A 4 -3.37 -23.17 -12.18
N PRO A 5 -3.67 -22.47 -13.29
CA PRO A 5 -4.29 -23.10 -14.44
C PRO A 5 -3.49 -24.28 -15.03
N GLN A 6 -2.15 -24.23 -14.92
CA GLN A 6 -1.26 -25.31 -15.37
C GLN A 6 -1.41 -26.58 -14.50
N LEU A 7 -1.95 -26.43 -13.29
CA LEU A 7 -2.21 -27.50 -12.33
C LEU A 7 -3.71 -27.85 -12.25
N GLY A 8 -4.52 -27.38 -13.22
CA GLY A 8 -5.97 -27.62 -13.24
C GLY A 8 -6.80 -26.67 -12.35
N GLY A 9 -6.19 -25.66 -11.73
CA GLY A 9 -6.87 -24.68 -10.88
C GLY A 9 -7.33 -23.46 -11.67
N HIS A 10 -8.62 -23.36 -11.95
CA HIS A 10 -9.24 -22.24 -12.68
C HIS A 10 -10.10 -21.41 -11.72
N TYR A 11 -9.53 -20.35 -11.16
CA TYR A 11 -10.18 -19.48 -10.19
C TYR A 11 -10.25 -18.04 -10.71
N GLU A 12 -11.32 -17.34 -10.34
CA GLU A 12 -11.33 -15.88 -10.42
C GLU A 12 -10.42 -15.33 -9.30
N VAL A 13 -9.34 -14.67 -9.68
CA VAL A 13 -8.35 -14.13 -8.73
C VAL A 13 -8.36 -12.62 -8.84
N ILE A 14 -8.82 -11.97 -7.77
CA ILE A 14 -8.83 -10.50 -7.63
C ILE A 14 -8.05 -10.09 -6.38
N HIS A 15 -7.43 -8.94 -6.42
CA HIS A 15 -6.79 -8.37 -5.26
C HIS A 15 -7.84 -7.78 -4.31
N HIS A 16 -7.58 -7.79 -2.98
CA HIS A 16 -8.53 -7.27 -2.00
C HIS A 16 -8.93 -5.81 -2.27
N SER A 17 -8.03 -4.95 -2.75
CA SER A 17 -8.37 -3.57 -3.13
C SER A 17 -9.37 -3.49 -4.27
N MET A 18 -9.33 -4.43 -5.23
CA MET A 18 -10.32 -4.52 -6.30
C MET A 18 -11.68 -4.98 -5.76
N LEU A 19 -11.68 -5.94 -4.82
CA LEU A 19 -12.90 -6.36 -4.15
C LEU A 19 -13.52 -5.22 -3.35
N LEU A 20 -12.72 -4.50 -2.57
CA LEU A 20 -13.19 -3.33 -1.80
C LEU A 20 -13.78 -2.26 -2.73
N GLN A 21 -13.09 -1.93 -3.82
CA GLN A 21 -13.60 -1.00 -4.84
C GLN A 21 -14.95 -1.46 -5.40
N GLN A 22 -15.06 -2.74 -5.75
CA GLN A 22 -16.32 -3.32 -6.27
C GLN A 22 -17.45 -3.23 -5.24
N LEU A 23 -17.20 -3.62 -3.99
CA LEU A 23 -18.20 -3.55 -2.92
C LEU A 23 -18.67 -2.11 -2.65
N ILE A 24 -17.76 -1.15 -2.71
CA ILE A 24 -18.09 0.28 -2.57
C ILE A 24 -18.96 0.74 -3.76
N ASN A 25 -18.56 0.41 -4.98
CA ASN A 25 -19.30 0.80 -6.19
C ASN A 25 -20.70 0.16 -6.25
N ASP A 26 -20.85 -1.06 -5.76
CA ASP A 26 -22.14 -1.77 -5.65
C ASP A 26 -23.00 -1.27 -4.48
N GLY A 27 -22.50 -0.34 -3.65
CA GLY A 27 -23.18 0.14 -2.46
C GLY A 27 -23.28 -0.90 -1.33
N LYS A 28 -22.53 -1.99 -1.40
CA LYS A 28 -22.49 -3.06 -0.40
C LYS A 28 -21.54 -2.75 0.76
N LEU A 29 -20.58 -1.86 0.53
CA LEU A 29 -19.67 -1.32 1.52
C LEU A 29 -19.79 0.20 1.52
N ILE A 30 -20.26 0.76 2.62
CA ILE A 30 -20.31 2.21 2.83
C ILE A 30 -19.03 2.62 3.56
N VAL A 31 -18.38 3.68 3.10
CA VAL A 31 -17.18 4.21 3.72
C VAL A 31 -17.50 5.55 4.36
N ASN A 32 -17.30 5.64 5.67
CA ASN A 32 -17.48 6.86 6.45
C ASN A 32 -16.13 7.61 6.53
N GLY A 33 -15.86 8.43 5.51
CA GLY A 33 -14.54 9.06 5.33
C GLY A 33 -14.15 10.12 6.36
N GLY A 34 -15.09 10.64 7.16
CA GLY A 34 -14.90 11.80 8.02
C GLY A 34 -13.71 11.74 8.98
N LYS A 35 -13.25 10.56 9.39
CA LYS A 35 -12.05 10.39 10.23
C LYS A 35 -10.73 10.76 9.53
N PHE A 36 -10.72 10.73 8.22
CA PHE A 36 -9.54 11.04 7.43
C PHE A 36 -9.61 12.43 6.79
N LEU A 37 -10.67 13.19 7.07
CA LEU A 37 -10.81 14.56 6.57
C LEU A 37 -9.60 15.43 7.00
N GLY A 38 -8.95 16.04 6.03
CA GLY A 38 -7.74 16.83 6.24
C GLY A 38 -6.47 16.02 6.52
N LYS A 39 -6.54 14.68 6.42
CA LYS A 39 -5.39 13.81 6.54
C LYS A 39 -4.76 13.57 5.17
N LYS A 40 -3.43 13.54 5.13
CA LYS A 40 -2.66 13.22 3.95
C LYS A 40 -2.28 11.75 3.94
N ILE A 41 -2.66 11.04 2.88
CA ILE A 41 -2.32 9.64 2.64
C ILE A 41 -1.42 9.56 1.42
N VAL A 42 -0.29 8.88 1.53
CA VAL A 42 0.49 8.41 0.39
C VAL A 42 0.20 6.93 0.14
N PHE A 43 0.17 6.52 -1.12
CA PHE A 43 -0.01 5.11 -1.46
C PHE A 43 1.29 4.51 -2.01
N HIS A 44 1.73 3.41 -1.41
CA HIS A 44 2.84 2.63 -1.93
C HIS A 44 2.32 1.54 -2.87
N ASP A 45 2.62 1.64 -4.16
CA ASP A 45 2.22 0.67 -5.18
C ASP A 45 2.92 -0.69 -4.97
N PRO A 46 2.20 -1.77 -4.63
CA PRO A 46 2.80 -3.11 -4.52
C PRO A 46 3.22 -3.60 -5.90
N CYS A 47 4.43 -4.15 -6.01
CA CYS A 47 4.99 -4.55 -7.31
C CYS A 47 4.18 -5.63 -8.02
N TYR A 48 3.66 -6.61 -7.29
CA TYR A 48 2.82 -7.65 -7.89
C TYR A 48 1.45 -7.15 -8.36
N LEU A 49 0.88 -6.15 -7.69
CA LEU A 49 -0.38 -5.55 -8.10
C LEU A 49 -0.18 -4.63 -9.31
N GLY A 50 0.75 -3.69 -9.20
CA GLY A 50 1.03 -2.73 -10.26
C GLY A 50 1.78 -3.36 -11.44
N ARG A 51 3.09 -3.59 -11.30
CA ARG A 51 3.93 -4.09 -12.40
C ARG A 51 3.52 -5.47 -12.91
N GLY A 52 3.07 -6.35 -12.02
CA GLY A 52 2.70 -7.72 -12.38
C GLY A 52 1.30 -7.85 -12.99
N ASN A 53 0.38 -6.95 -12.68
CA ASN A 53 -1.03 -7.06 -13.07
C ASN A 53 -1.64 -5.76 -13.60
N ASP A 54 -0.87 -4.68 -13.72
CA ASP A 54 -1.29 -3.37 -14.24
C ASP A 54 -2.47 -2.74 -13.49
N VAL A 55 -2.60 -3.01 -12.19
CA VAL A 55 -3.66 -2.50 -11.33
C VAL A 55 -3.13 -1.35 -10.48
N TYR A 56 -3.51 -0.13 -10.80
CA TYR A 56 -3.10 1.10 -10.13
C TYR A 56 -4.27 1.92 -9.57
N GLU A 57 -5.42 1.90 -10.24
CA GLU A 57 -6.54 2.77 -9.89
C GLU A 57 -7.39 2.22 -8.74
N ALA A 58 -7.64 0.91 -8.70
CA ALA A 58 -8.53 0.31 -7.69
C ALA A 58 -8.14 0.71 -6.24
N PRO A 59 -6.87 0.61 -5.80
CA PRO A 59 -6.48 1.06 -4.47
C PRO A 59 -6.67 2.58 -4.28
N ARG A 60 -6.39 3.38 -5.30
CA ARG A 60 -6.55 4.84 -5.26
C ARG A 60 -8.01 5.26 -5.14
N ASP A 61 -8.88 4.58 -5.85
CA ASP A 61 -10.33 4.86 -5.80
C ASP A 61 -10.91 4.52 -4.42
N VAL A 62 -10.42 3.46 -3.77
CA VAL A 62 -10.78 3.14 -2.38
C VAL A 62 -10.29 4.25 -1.44
N ILE A 63 -9.04 4.70 -1.56
CA ILE A 63 -8.47 5.75 -0.70
C ILE A 63 -9.21 7.08 -0.89
N LYS A 64 -9.61 7.44 -2.11
CA LYS A 64 -10.39 8.66 -2.38
C LYS A 64 -11.75 8.68 -1.65
N LYS A 65 -12.33 7.50 -1.31
CA LYS A 65 -13.58 7.40 -0.55
C LYS A 65 -13.41 7.67 0.94
N LEU A 66 -12.19 7.83 1.42
CA LEU A 66 -11.88 8.15 2.81
C LEU A 66 -11.94 9.66 3.12
N ASP A 67 -12.26 10.52 2.16
CA ASP A 67 -12.22 11.99 2.27
C ASP A 67 -10.83 12.54 2.66
N ALA A 68 -9.79 11.73 2.44
CA ALA A 68 -8.40 12.11 2.66
C ALA A 68 -7.78 12.77 1.41
N GLU A 69 -6.73 13.54 1.63
CA GLU A 69 -5.86 14.00 0.54
C GLU A 69 -4.94 12.85 0.11
N LEU A 70 -5.20 12.24 -1.05
CA LEU A 70 -4.27 11.29 -1.65
C LEU A 70 -3.14 12.05 -2.34
N PHE A 71 -1.93 11.90 -1.82
CA PHE A 71 -0.72 12.50 -2.39
C PHE A 71 0.08 11.45 -3.16
N GLU A 72 0.33 11.71 -4.45
CA GLU A 72 1.14 10.82 -5.30
C GLU A 72 2.62 11.11 -5.11
N MET A 73 3.36 10.07 -4.79
CA MET A 73 4.82 10.16 -4.70
C MET A 73 5.44 10.31 -6.09
N LYS A 74 6.65 10.86 -6.16
CA LYS A 74 7.39 11.04 -7.41
C LYS A 74 7.59 9.71 -8.15
N ARG A 75 7.97 8.67 -7.40
CA ARG A 75 8.12 7.30 -7.92
C ARG A 75 6.87 6.49 -7.56
N SER A 76 5.82 6.60 -8.36
CA SER A 76 4.52 5.93 -8.18
C SER A 76 4.08 5.21 -9.43
N ARG A 77 3.06 4.38 -9.34
CA ARG A 77 2.46 3.61 -10.43
C ARG A 77 3.49 2.72 -11.12
N ALA A 78 3.58 2.74 -12.45
CA ALA A 78 4.54 1.96 -13.22
C ALA A 78 6.00 2.27 -12.87
N ASN A 79 6.29 3.50 -12.44
CA ASN A 79 7.60 3.94 -11.97
C ASN A 79 7.81 3.74 -10.46
N GLY A 80 6.89 3.03 -9.79
CA GLY A 80 6.93 2.82 -8.35
C GLY A 80 8.27 2.22 -7.88
N PHE A 81 8.83 2.78 -6.80
CA PHE A 81 10.05 2.25 -6.20
C PHE A 81 9.71 1.09 -5.25
N CYS A 82 10.58 0.10 -5.17
CA CYS A 82 10.36 -1.12 -4.38
C CYS A 82 10.35 -0.82 -2.87
N CYS A 83 9.63 -1.63 -2.08
CA CYS A 83 9.73 -1.64 -0.63
C CYS A 83 10.96 -2.38 -0.09
N GLY A 84 11.66 -3.14 -0.95
CA GLY A 84 12.85 -3.88 -0.57
C GLY A 84 12.63 -5.34 -0.16
N ALA A 85 11.38 -5.83 -0.04
CA ALA A 85 11.10 -7.21 0.40
C ALA A 85 11.33 -8.28 -0.67
N GLY A 86 11.31 -7.88 -1.96
CA GLY A 86 11.36 -8.80 -3.09
C GLY A 86 12.60 -9.69 -3.12
N GLY A 87 12.49 -10.88 -3.71
CA GLY A 87 13.60 -11.84 -3.77
C GLY A 87 14.00 -12.40 -2.41
N ALA A 88 13.08 -12.43 -1.45
CA ALA A 88 13.31 -12.84 -0.06
C ALA A 88 14.33 -11.95 0.70
N GLN A 89 14.59 -10.72 0.23
CA GLN A 89 15.55 -9.82 0.87
C GLN A 89 15.18 -9.47 2.32
N MET A 90 13.89 -9.43 2.65
CA MET A 90 13.47 -9.19 4.03
C MET A 90 13.93 -10.27 5.03
N PHE A 91 14.39 -11.42 4.56
CA PHE A 91 14.88 -12.54 5.39
C PHE A 91 16.40 -12.70 5.34
N LYS A 92 17.09 -11.85 4.61
CA LYS A 92 18.54 -11.89 4.47
C LYS A 92 19.21 -10.84 5.33
N GLU A 93 20.46 -11.09 5.68
CA GLU A 93 21.33 -10.05 6.23
C GLU A 93 21.50 -8.91 5.22
N PRO A 94 21.63 -7.67 5.69
CA PRO A 94 21.88 -6.52 4.81
C PRO A 94 23.09 -6.75 3.90
N GLU A 95 22.89 -6.51 2.60
CA GLU A 95 24.01 -6.58 1.63
C GLU A 95 24.86 -5.31 1.70
N ASN A 96 26.12 -5.41 1.26
CA ASN A 96 27.01 -4.26 1.20
C ASN A 96 26.44 -3.20 0.26
N GLY A 97 26.21 -2.02 0.78
CA GLY A 97 25.64 -0.90 0.05
C GLY A 97 25.70 0.38 0.87
N THR A 98 25.17 1.46 0.32
CA THR A 98 25.15 2.77 1.00
C THR A 98 23.84 2.98 1.77
N LYS A 99 22.78 2.27 1.39
CA LYS A 99 21.44 2.45 1.97
C LYS A 99 20.53 1.27 1.59
N ASP A 100 19.73 0.81 2.54
CA ASP A 100 18.72 -0.20 2.28
C ASP A 100 17.54 0.36 1.44
N ILE A 101 16.93 -0.51 0.64
CA ILE A 101 15.86 -0.12 -0.29
C ILE A 101 14.63 0.44 0.45
N ASN A 102 14.26 -0.18 1.59
CA ASN A 102 13.13 0.30 2.39
C ASN A 102 13.41 1.69 3.00
N ILE A 103 14.64 1.96 3.39
CA ILE A 103 15.05 3.28 3.91
C ILE A 103 14.94 4.33 2.82
N GLU A 104 15.49 4.07 1.63
CA GLU A 104 15.38 4.96 0.46
C GLU A 104 13.90 5.24 0.10
N ARG A 105 13.05 4.20 0.13
CA ARG A 105 11.62 4.36 -0.13
C ARG A 105 10.93 5.17 0.95
N THR A 106 11.28 4.94 2.20
CA THR A 106 10.69 5.66 3.33
C THR A 106 11.10 7.13 3.35
N GLU A 107 12.31 7.48 2.96
CA GLU A 107 12.72 8.88 2.79
C GLU A 107 11.78 9.61 1.81
N GLU A 108 11.53 9.04 0.64
CA GLU A 108 10.61 9.64 -0.34
C GLU A 108 9.18 9.78 0.21
N ILE A 109 8.71 8.79 0.99
CA ILE A 109 7.43 8.86 1.69
C ILE A 109 7.41 10.04 2.66
N LEU A 110 8.43 10.18 3.48
CA LEU A 110 8.51 11.21 4.51
C LEU A 110 8.69 12.63 3.93
N GLU A 111 9.24 12.78 2.72
CA GLU A 111 9.28 14.06 2.00
C GLU A 111 7.87 14.64 1.77
N ALA A 112 6.89 13.78 1.54
CA ALA A 112 5.50 14.18 1.37
C ALA A 112 4.83 14.61 2.70
N LYS A 113 5.45 14.34 3.85
CA LYS A 113 4.89 14.60 5.19
C LYS A 113 3.47 14.02 5.35
N PRO A 114 3.26 12.73 5.14
CA PRO A 114 1.95 12.12 5.25
C PRO A 114 1.57 11.86 6.71
N ASP A 115 0.26 11.78 6.99
CA ASP A 115 -0.26 11.20 8.23
C ASP A 115 -0.28 9.66 8.14
N TYR A 116 -0.57 9.13 6.93
CA TYR A 116 -0.68 7.70 6.69
C TYR A 116 0.05 7.27 5.42
N VAL A 117 0.59 6.06 5.49
CA VAL A 117 1.10 5.32 4.32
C VAL A 117 0.16 4.16 4.07
N ALA A 118 -0.58 4.22 2.99
CA ALA A 118 -1.45 3.14 2.56
C ALA A 118 -0.64 2.09 1.78
N VAL A 119 -0.86 0.83 2.08
CA VAL A 119 -0.26 -0.32 1.41
C VAL A 119 -1.32 -1.34 1.03
N GLY A 120 -1.00 -2.26 0.14
CA GLY A 120 -1.88 -3.37 -0.24
C GLY A 120 -1.11 -4.69 -0.32
N CYS A 121 -0.06 -4.84 0.51
CA CYS A 121 0.77 -6.03 0.54
C CYS A 121 1.41 -6.15 1.93
N PRO A 122 1.32 -7.32 2.61
CA PRO A 122 1.85 -7.50 3.95
C PRO A 122 3.37 -7.32 4.03
N PHE A 123 4.09 -7.72 2.99
CA PHE A 123 5.55 -7.50 2.92
C PHE A 123 5.90 -6.02 2.82
N CYS A 124 5.19 -5.26 1.98
CA CYS A 124 5.38 -3.82 1.91
C CYS A 124 5.05 -3.15 3.25
N MET A 125 4.02 -3.62 3.95
CA MET A 125 3.64 -3.12 5.28
C MET A 125 4.78 -3.30 6.28
N THR A 126 5.36 -4.49 6.37
CA THR A 126 6.51 -4.77 7.24
C THR A 126 7.68 -3.86 6.93
N MET A 127 8.13 -3.83 5.67
CA MET A 127 9.31 -3.07 5.25
C MET A 127 9.16 -1.56 5.48
N LEU A 128 7.98 -1.00 5.20
CA LEU A 128 7.75 0.43 5.38
C LEU A 128 7.50 0.81 6.84
N THR A 129 6.91 -0.09 7.63
CA THR A 129 6.81 0.08 9.09
C THR A 129 8.19 0.15 9.72
N ASP A 130 9.10 -0.74 9.33
CA ASP A 130 10.48 -0.73 9.82
C ASP A 130 11.24 0.51 9.33
N GLY A 131 11.02 0.93 8.08
CA GLY A 131 11.55 2.17 7.57
C GLY A 131 11.09 3.40 8.38
N VAL A 132 9.79 3.51 8.67
CA VAL A 132 9.24 4.62 9.49
C VAL A 132 9.83 4.63 10.90
N LYS A 133 10.00 3.46 11.53
CA LYS A 133 10.67 3.31 12.83
C LYS A 133 12.14 3.72 12.77
N ASN A 134 12.85 3.36 11.71
CA ASN A 134 14.25 3.75 11.52
C ASN A 134 14.44 5.27 11.56
N PHE A 135 13.44 6.03 11.09
CA PHE A 135 13.42 7.49 11.15
C PHE A 135 12.79 8.07 12.43
N ASN A 136 12.40 7.24 13.41
CA ASN A 136 11.69 7.64 14.63
C ASN A 136 10.42 8.47 14.31
N LYS A 137 9.62 8.00 13.34
CA LYS A 137 8.40 8.66 12.87
C LYS A 137 7.12 7.86 13.15
N GLU A 138 7.20 6.74 13.82
CA GLU A 138 6.08 5.83 14.11
C GLU A 138 4.95 6.47 14.93
N ASP A 139 5.22 7.54 15.66
CA ASP A 139 4.19 8.29 16.37
C ASP A 139 3.41 9.25 15.47
N SER A 140 4.05 9.76 14.41
CA SER A 140 3.49 10.78 13.51
C SER A 140 2.99 10.22 12.18
N VAL A 141 3.51 9.09 11.72
CA VAL A 141 3.16 8.45 10.45
C VAL A 141 2.78 7.00 10.68
N LYS A 142 1.57 6.61 10.29
CA LYS A 142 1.10 5.23 10.44
C LYS A 142 1.09 4.53 9.09
N VAL A 143 1.65 3.32 9.04
CA VAL A 143 1.57 2.44 7.87
C VAL A 143 0.39 1.49 8.08
N LEU A 144 -0.58 1.52 7.18
CA LEU A 144 -1.81 0.73 7.26
C LEU A 144 -2.13 0.08 5.92
N ASP A 145 -2.68 -1.13 5.97
CA ASP A 145 -3.29 -1.72 4.79
C ASP A 145 -4.57 -0.96 4.40
N ILE A 146 -4.93 -1.01 3.12
CA ILE A 146 -6.15 -0.38 2.62
C ILE A 146 -7.39 -0.89 3.37
N ALA A 147 -7.42 -2.17 3.74
CA ALA A 147 -8.51 -2.74 4.52
C ALA A 147 -8.57 -2.16 5.95
N GLU A 148 -7.43 -1.96 6.59
CA GLU A 148 -7.34 -1.31 7.92
C GLU A 148 -7.76 0.16 7.87
N LEU A 149 -7.50 0.86 6.76
CA LEU A 149 -8.02 2.21 6.57
C LEU A 149 -9.54 2.22 6.50
N ILE A 150 -10.17 1.26 5.81
CA ILE A 150 -11.63 1.12 5.75
C ILE A 150 -12.21 0.74 7.12
N GLU A 151 -11.61 -0.24 7.81
CA GLU A 151 -11.98 -0.61 9.19
C GLU A 151 -11.99 0.63 10.09
N LYS A 152 -10.88 1.37 10.08
CA LYS A 152 -10.72 2.59 10.88
C LYS A 152 -11.73 3.68 10.51
N ALA A 153 -12.07 3.83 9.21
CA ALA A 153 -13.06 4.79 8.75
C ALA A 153 -14.46 4.49 9.31
N ASN A 154 -14.79 3.21 9.49
CA ASN A 154 -16.12 2.72 9.85
C ASN A 154 -16.29 2.35 11.33
N ASP A 155 -15.24 2.47 12.16
CA ASP A 155 -15.26 2.04 13.58
C ASP A 155 -15.59 0.56 13.78
N LEU A 156 -15.07 -0.31 12.89
CA LEU A 156 -15.29 -1.76 12.95
C LEU A 156 -14.32 -2.44 13.90
#